data_6558afb91f3974778ad8d3310c3ba352
#
_entry.id   6558afb91f3974778ad8d3310c3ba352
#
_cell.length_a   1.000
_cell.length_b   1.000
_cell.length_c   1.000
_cell.angle_alpha   90.00
_cell.angle_beta   90.00
_cell.angle_gamma   90.00
#
_symmetry.space_group_name_H-M   'P 1'
#
loop_
_entity.id
_entity.type
_entity.pdbx_description
1 polymer ?
#
loop_
_entity_poly.entity_id
_entity_poly.type
_entity_poly.pdbx_seq_one_letter_code
_entity_poly.pdbx_strand_id
1 'polypeptide(L)' 'MHIRCPLCRWQPRQRDRWSCLCGHTWNTFDSGGVCPECRKVWQLTQCLQCQQWSRHDDWYVWQDHHKE' A
#
# COMPACT_ATOMS: atom_id res chain seq x y z
N MET A 1 1.82 14.31 -1.04
CA MET A 1 1.25 13.02 -0.59
C MET A 1 2.37 12.12 -0.10
N HIS A 2 2.13 11.46 1.00
CA HIS A 2 3.05 10.48 1.55
C HIS A 2 2.37 9.13 1.61
N ILE A 3 3.14 8.07 1.50
CA ILE A 3 2.65 6.71 1.64
C ILE A 3 3.33 6.10 2.84
N ARG A 4 2.54 5.66 3.82
CA ARG A 4 3.09 5.07 5.03
C ARG A 4 2.04 4.18 5.70
N CYS A 5 2.52 3.22 6.49
CA CYS A 5 1.63 2.35 7.24
C CYS A 5 0.80 3.19 8.22
N PRO A 6 -0.52 3.04 8.23
CA PRO A 6 -1.34 3.82 9.15
C PRO A 6 -1.16 3.42 10.62
N LEU A 7 -0.56 2.27 10.89
CA LEU A 7 -0.40 1.77 12.25
C LEU A 7 0.98 2.03 12.83
N CYS A 8 2.05 1.77 12.07
CA CYS A 8 3.41 1.93 12.59
C CYS A 8 4.19 3.02 11.87
N ARG A 9 3.60 3.62 10.82
CA ARG A 9 4.20 4.73 10.06
C ARG A 9 5.40 4.33 9.23
N TRP A 10 5.61 3.02 9.02
CA TRP A 10 6.67 2.57 8.12
C TRP A 10 6.40 3.07 6.71
N GLN A 11 7.45 3.52 6.04
CA GLN A 11 7.33 4.03 4.69
C GLN A 11 7.83 2.96 3.72
N PRO A 12 6.97 2.50 2.81
CA PRO A 12 7.41 1.54 1.81
C PRO A 12 8.40 2.17 0.84
N ARG A 13 9.33 1.35 0.37
CA ARG A 13 10.34 1.78 -0.58
C ARG A 13 9.99 1.22 -1.95
N GLN A 14 10.58 1.80 -2.97
CA GLN A 14 10.29 1.39 -4.33
C GLN A 14 10.64 -0.09 -4.57
N ARG A 15 11.62 -0.60 -3.85
CA ARG A 15 12.06 -1.99 -3.98
C ARG A 15 11.20 -2.99 -3.24
N ASP A 16 10.29 -2.52 -2.40
CA ASP A 16 9.45 -3.41 -1.62
C ASP A 16 8.41 -4.06 -2.53
N ARG A 17 8.07 -5.31 -2.22
CA ARG A 17 7.20 -6.12 -3.07
C ARG A 17 6.14 -6.82 -2.24
N TRP A 18 4.98 -6.91 -2.83
CA TRP A 18 3.86 -7.69 -2.31
C TRP A 18 3.47 -8.72 -3.33
N SER A 19 2.87 -9.81 -2.88
CA SER A 19 2.49 -10.91 -3.76
C SER A 19 0.99 -11.04 -3.82
N CYS A 20 0.48 -11.27 -5.02
CA CYS A 20 -0.92 -11.56 -5.26
C CYS A 20 -1.17 -13.07 -5.14
N LEU A 21 -2.42 -13.43 -4.95
CA LEU A 21 -2.81 -14.84 -4.93
C LEU A 21 -2.54 -15.54 -6.25
N CYS A 22 -2.46 -14.78 -7.35
CA CYS A 22 -2.12 -15.35 -8.65
C CYS A 22 -0.64 -15.65 -8.80
N GLY A 23 0.18 -15.28 -7.80
CA GLY A 23 1.60 -15.52 -7.83
C GLY A 23 2.44 -14.36 -8.33
N HIS A 24 1.79 -13.30 -8.82
CA HIS A 24 2.52 -12.14 -9.30
C HIS A 24 3.03 -11.30 -8.13
N THR A 25 4.24 -10.78 -8.26
CA THR A 25 4.88 -9.95 -7.24
C THR A 25 5.15 -8.58 -7.83
N TRP A 26 4.75 -7.53 -7.11
CA TRP A 26 4.94 -6.16 -7.57
C TRP A 26 4.87 -5.22 -6.37
N ASN A 27 5.19 -3.95 -6.61
CA ASN A 27 4.98 -2.93 -5.58
C ASN A 27 3.54 -2.46 -5.67
N THR A 28 2.75 -2.74 -4.64
CA THR A 28 1.30 -2.47 -4.67
C THR A 28 0.98 -0.99 -4.84
N PHE A 29 1.91 -0.10 -4.48
CA PHE A 29 1.68 1.33 -4.60
C PHE A 29 1.94 1.86 -6.01
N ASP A 30 2.52 1.04 -6.88
CA ASP A 30 2.69 1.41 -8.29
C ASP A 30 1.37 1.40 -9.04
N SER A 31 0.42 0.60 -8.57
CA SER A 31 -0.84 0.42 -9.28
C SER A 31 -2.07 0.70 -8.41
N GLY A 32 -1.87 1.35 -7.25
CA GLY A 32 -2.98 1.65 -6.37
C GLY A 32 -3.66 0.42 -5.80
N GLY A 33 -2.90 -0.66 -5.61
CA GLY A 33 -3.42 -1.88 -5.02
C GLY A 33 -4.00 -2.87 -6.02
N VAL A 34 -3.87 -2.60 -7.32
CA VAL A 34 -4.40 -3.48 -8.35
C VAL A 34 -3.28 -4.36 -8.90
N CYS A 35 -3.47 -5.67 -8.85
CA CYS A 35 -2.48 -6.58 -9.42
C CYS A 35 -2.45 -6.40 -10.94
N PRO A 36 -1.29 -6.07 -11.52
CA PRO A 36 -1.21 -5.84 -12.96
C PRO A 36 -1.36 -7.11 -13.78
N GLU A 37 -1.20 -8.27 -13.15
CA GLU A 37 -1.30 -9.54 -13.86
C GLU A 37 -2.73 -10.05 -13.95
N CYS A 38 -3.42 -10.15 -12.80
CA CYS A 38 -4.77 -10.70 -12.76
C CYS A 38 -5.85 -9.64 -12.53
N ARG A 39 -5.43 -8.41 -12.24
CA ARG A 39 -6.31 -7.26 -12.04
C ARG A 39 -7.16 -7.33 -10.79
N LYS A 40 -6.78 -8.19 -9.84
CA LYS A 40 -7.46 -8.21 -8.56
C LYS A 40 -7.20 -6.90 -7.82
N VAL A 41 -8.27 -6.34 -7.27
CA VAL A 41 -8.18 -5.11 -6.48
C VAL A 41 -7.97 -5.51 -5.02
N TRP A 42 -6.82 -5.13 -4.47
CA TRP A 42 -6.51 -5.41 -3.08
C TRP A 42 -6.94 -4.22 -2.24
N GLN A 43 -8.00 -4.41 -1.47
CA GLN A 43 -8.50 -3.35 -0.60
C GLN A 43 -7.69 -3.23 0.68
N LEU A 44 -6.97 -4.28 1.06
CA LEU A 44 -6.13 -4.30 2.24
C LEU A 44 -4.69 -4.52 1.82
N THR A 45 -3.77 -3.90 2.54
CA THR A 45 -2.34 -4.04 2.28
C THR A 45 -1.64 -4.35 3.59
N GLN A 46 -0.78 -5.36 3.56
CA GLN A 46 -0.03 -5.76 4.73
C GLN A 46 1.24 -4.92 4.85
N CYS A 47 1.47 -4.41 6.04
CA CYS A 47 2.73 -3.71 6.32
C CYS A 47 3.86 -4.74 6.45
N LEU A 48 4.95 -4.49 5.74
CA LEU A 48 6.09 -5.41 5.80
C LEU A 48 6.90 -5.23 7.07
N GLN A 49 6.66 -4.15 7.80
CA GLN A 49 7.36 -3.87 9.06
C GLN A 49 6.61 -4.44 10.26
N CYS A 50 5.34 -4.05 10.43
CA CYS A 50 4.57 -4.50 11.59
C CYS A 50 3.67 -5.70 11.29
N GLN A 51 3.57 -6.08 10.02
CA GLN A 51 2.84 -7.25 9.53
C GLN A 51 1.33 -7.17 9.77
N GLN A 52 0.82 -5.99 10.07
CA GLN A 52 -0.61 -5.77 10.21
C GLN A 52 -1.23 -5.37 8.89
N TRP A 53 -2.51 -5.68 8.73
CA TRP A 53 -3.26 -5.35 7.54
C TRP A 53 -4.05 -4.08 7.78
N SER A 54 -4.05 -3.20 6.79
CA SER A 54 -4.81 -1.96 6.84
C SER A 54 -5.40 -1.70 5.47
N ARG A 55 -6.46 -0.91 5.43
CA ARG A 55 -7.05 -0.54 4.14
C ARG A 55 -5.99 0.15 3.30
N HIS A 56 -5.92 -0.25 2.04
CA HIS A 56 -4.93 0.32 1.14
C HIS A 56 -5.04 1.85 1.09
N ASP A 57 -6.26 2.36 1.09
CA ASP A 57 -6.48 3.81 1.01
C ASP A 57 -5.93 4.54 2.23
N ASP A 58 -5.84 3.87 3.36
CA ASP A 58 -5.35 4.50 4.59
C ASP A 58 -3.83 4.69 4.58
N TRP A 59 -3.14 4.09 3.63
CA TRP A 59 -1.70 4.27 3.48
C TRP A 59 -1.34 5.61 2.86
N TYR A 60 -2.28 6.23 2.14
CA TYR A 60 -2.02 7.49 1.45
C TYR A 60 -2.36 8.64 2.39
N VAL A 61 -1.34 9.39 2.77
CA VAL A 61 -1.49 10.52 3.66
C VAL A 61 -1.45 11.78 2.81
N TRP A 62 -2.59 12.43 2.70
CA TRP A 62 -2.68 13.67 1.93
C TRP A 62 -2.27 14.82 2.81
N GLN A 63 -1.41 15.66 2.27
CA GLN A 63 -1.04 16.86 2.99
C GLN A 63 -2.17 17.86 2.89
N ASP A 64 -2.90 17.96 3.95
CA ASP A 64 -4.01 18.88 3.98
C ASP A 64 -3.56 20.13 4.69
N HIS A 65 -3.63 21.21 4.03
CA HIS A 65 -3.19 22.46 4.60
C HIS A 65 -4.31 23.34 5.00
N HIS A 66 -5.38 22.97 4.89
CA HIS A 66 -6.42 23.82 5.20
C HIS A 66 -6.91 23.86 6.49
N LYS A 67 -6.48 23.68 6.24
CA LYS A 67 -6.81 23.85 6.98
C LYS A 67 -7.57 24.24 7.22
N GLU A 68 -7.80 24.30 7.41
CA GLU A 68 -8.26 24.44 7.51
C GLU A 68 -8.53 24.77 7.78
#